data_87dc52d1e7a835379bb528e30572f557
#
_entry.id   87dc52d1e7a835379bb528e30572f557
#
_cell.length_a   1.000
_cell.length_b   1.000
_cell.length_c   1.000
_cell.angle_alpha   90.00
_cell.angle_beta   90.00
_cell.angle_gamma   90.00
#
_symmetry.space_group_name_H-M   'P 1'
#
loop_
_entity.id
_entity.type
_entity.pdbx_description
1 polymer ?
#
loop_
_entity_poly.entity_id
_entity_poly.type
_entity_poly.pdbx_seq_one_letter_code
_entity_poly.pdbx_strand_id
1 'polypeptide(L)'
;MTPFFQLDPKIESASAAALQQVAPRFTEIDEVTEYNQLKVLRAFMDNGISERHFGSSTGYGYGDEGRETLDKVWAQVFGAEDALVRHNFTCGTHTLAVALFGVLRPGDKMLTGENMGSLKDYGIAFDCVPLKEEHLDYEAIAKAVDDTVTMVYIQRSRGYELRASLSLEETQKVAEIAKEKNPNCIVMVDNC
;
A
#
# COMPACT_ATOMS: atom_id res chain seq x y z
N MET A 1 -33.30 25.85 0.45
CA MET A 1 -33.81 24.52 0.15
C MET A 1 -34.37 23.94 1.43
N THR A 2 -35.58 23.37 1.38
CA THR A 2 -36.12 22.67 2.55
C THR A 2 -35.28 21.39 2.75
N PRO A 3 -34.64 21.17 3.91
CA PRO A 3 -33.84 19.98 4.11
C PRO A 3 -34.71 18.72 3.96
N PHE A 4 -34.15 17.71 3.32
CA PHE A 4 -34.87 16.43 3.08
C PHE A 4 -35.19 15.72 4.40
N PHE A 5 -34.35 15.95 5.39
CA PHE A 5 -34.52 15.48 6.77
C PHE A 5 -34.55 16.68 7.72
N GLN A 6 -35.47 16.66 8.66
CA GLN A 6 -35.48 17.61 9.76
C GLN A 6 -34.55 17.07 10.88
N LEU A 7 -33.42 17.73 11.08
CA LEU A 7 -32.52 17.41 12.17
C LEU A 7 -32.82 18.29 13.40
N ASP A 8 -32.43 17.84 14.56
CA ASP A 8 -32.46 18.68 15.76
C ASP A 8 -31.58 19.94 15.53
N PRO A 9 -32.10 21.15 15.83
CA PRO A 9 -31.36 22.40 15.62
C PRO A 9 -29.97 22.43 16.30
N LYS A 10 -29.79 21.70 17.40
CA LYS A 10 -28.47 21.57 18.07
C LYS A 10 -27.48 20.77 17.21
N ILE A 11 -27.94 19.73 16.52
CA ILE A 11 -27.12 18.93 15.61
C ILE A 11 -26.76 19.76 14.39
N GLU A 12 -27.70 20.50 13.81
CA GLU A 12 -27.43 21.40 12.68
C GLU A 12 -26.39 22.47 13.03
N SER A 13 -26.55 23.10 14.21
CA SER A 13 -25.62 24.12 14.68
C SER A 13 -24.22 23.54 14.93
N ALA A 14 -24.12 22.37 15.58
CA ALA A 14 -22.85 21.70 15.83
C ALA A 14 -22.17 21.27 14.52
N SER A 15 -22.93 20.76 13.55
CA SER A 15 -22.43 20.42 12.24
C SER A 15 -21.86 21.63 11.50
N ALA A 16 -22.61 22.76 11.50
CA ALA A 16 -22.16 23.99 10.86
C ALA A 16 -20.87 24.52 11.49
N ALA A 17 -20.77 24.49 12.81
CA ALA A 17 -19.56 24.92 13.53
C ALA A 17 -18.36 24.01 13.21
N ALA A 18 -18.57 22.69 13.18
CA ALA A 18 -17.53 21.73 12.81
C ALA A 18 -17.04 21.96 11.38
N LEU A 19 -17.94 22.16 10.41
CA LEU A 19 -17.58 22.46 9.02
C LEU A 19 -16.72 23.72 8.90
N GLN A 20 -17.04 24.77 9.66
CA GLN A 20 -16.23 25.99 9.67
C GLN A 20 -14.81 25.73 10.20
N GLN A 21 -14.69 24.90 11.24
CA GLN A 21 -13.38 24.56 11.82
C GLN A 21 -12.49 23.77 10.86
N VAL A 22 -13.07 22.85 10.07
CA VAL A 22 -12.30 21.99 9.16
C VAL A 22 -12.12 22.58 7.76
N ALA A 23 -12.85 23.64 7.40
CA ALA A 23 -12.80 24.24 6.07
C ALA A 23 -11.39 24.60 5.57
N PRO A 24 -10.47 25.16 6.39
CA PRO A 24 -9.10 25.41 5.95
C PRO A 24 -8.37 24.12 5.56
N ARG A 25 -8.64 23.01 6.28
CA ARG A 25 -8.05 21.71 5.97
C ARG A 25 -8.57 21.13 4.67
N PHE A 26 -9.83 21.36 4.33
CA PHE A 26 -10.37 20.95 3.04
C PHE A 26 -9.68 21.66 1.88
N THR A 27 -9.36 22.96 2.01
CA THR A 27 -8.61 23.69 0.99
C THR A 27 -7.23 23.05 0.73
N GLU A 28 -6.49 22.70 1.79
CA GLU A 28 -5.20 22.00 1.65
C GLU A 28 -5.36 20.63 0.97
N ILE A 29 -6.42 19.90 1.29
CA ILE A 29 -6.73 18.60 0.66
C ILE A 29 -7.08 18.79 -0.83
N ASP A 30 -7.83 19.84 -1.17
CA ASP A 30 -8.19 20.15 -2.56
C ASP A 30 -6.96 20.43 -3.42
N GLU A 31 -5.97 21.17 -2.89
CA GLU A 31 -4.69 21.41 -3.58
C GLU A 31 -3.91 20.11 -3.84
N VAL A 32 -3.84 19.22 -2.84
CA VAL A 32 -3.22 17.90 -3.00
C VAL A 32 -3.99 17.04 -4.01
N THR A 33 -5.31 17.13 -3.99
CA THR A 33 -6.19 16.39 -4.92
C THR A 33 -5.97 16.85 -6.35
N GLU A 34 -5.95 18.17 -6.59
CA GLU A 34 -5.67 18.74 -7.91
C GLU A 34 -4.31 18.28 -8.44
N TYR A 35 -3.25 18.38 -7.63
CA TYR A 35 -1.92 17.93 -8.01
C TYR A 35 -1.91 16.45 -8.41
N ASN A 36 -2.50 15.58 -7.62
CA ASN A 36 -2.53 14.15 -7.91
C ASN A 36 -3.40 13.80 -9.13
N GLN A 37 -4.52 14.51 -9.31
CA GLN A 37 -5.36 14.34 -10.50
C GLN A 37 -4.62 14.73 -11.78
N LEU A 38 -3.90 15.84 -11.78
CA LEU A 38 -3.07 16.27 -12.91
C LEU A 38 -1.93 15.29 -13.19
N LYS A 39 -1.30 14.74 -12.13
CA LYS A 39 -0.28 13.70 -12.24
C LYS A 39 -0.80 12.45 -12.94
N VAL A 40 -1.99 11.97 -12.56
CA VAL A 40 -2.64 10.81 -13.21
C VAL A 40 -3.00 11.14 -14.65
N LEU A 41 -3.61 12.29 -14.90
CA LEU A 41 -3.94 12.73 -16.26
C LEU A 41 -2.71 12.79 -17.16
N ARG A 42 -1.60 13.31 -16.64
CA ARG A 42 -0.33 13.34 -17.37
C ARG A 42 0.15 11.92 -17.72
N ALA A 43 0.07 10.97 -16.79
CA ALA A 43 0.43 9.58 -17.07
C ALA A 43 -0.45 8.95 -18.17
N PHE A 44 -1.74 9.25 -18.21
CA PHE A 44 -2.65 8.84 -19.28
C PHE A 44 -2.21 9.40 -20.64
N MET A 45 -1.87 10.69 -20.70
CA MET A 45 -1.43 11.35 -21.92
C MET A 45 -0.09 10.79 -22.41
N ASP A 46 0.88 10.63 -21.52
CA ASP A 46 2.22 10.15 -21.88
C ASP A 46 2.21 8.70 -22.38
N ASN A 47 1.29 7.88 -21.86
CA ASN A 47 1.10 6.49 -22.31
C ASN A 47 0.10 6.35 -23.48
N GLY A 48 -0.39 7.47 -24.03
CA GLY A 48 -1.24 7.48 -25.21
C GLY A 48 -2.58 6.77 -25.04
N ILE A 49 -3.18 6.84 -23.83
CA ILE A 49 -4.47 6.19 -23.55
C ILE A 49 -5.54 6.68 -24.52
N SER A 50 -6.27 5.74 -25.10
CA SER A 50 -7.33 5.98 -26.07
C SER A 50 -8.42 4.92 -25.92
N GLU A 51 -9.53 5.07 -26.64
CA GLU A 51 -10.67 4.16 -26.63
C GLU A 51 -10.29 2.68 -26.83
N ARG A 52 -9.29 2.39 -27.66
CA ARG A 52 -8.84 1.02 -27.92
C ARG A 52 -8.38 0.25 -26.67
N HIS A 53 -7.86 0.96 -25.66
CA HIS A 53 -7.38 0.34 -24.42
C HIS A 53 -8.52 -0.15 -23.51
N PHE A 54 -9.76 0.29 -23.78
CA PHE A 54 -10.97 -0.14 -23.05
C PHE A 54 -11.69 -1.29 -23.76
N GLY A 55 -11.16 -1.77 -24.87
CA GLY A 55 -11.68 -2.94 -25.57
C GLY A 55 -11.51 -4.21 -24.74
N SER A 56 -12.43 -5.17 -24.90
CA SER A 56 -12.32 -6.47 -24.26
C SER A 56 -11.19 -7.29 -24.85
N SER A 57 -10.50 -8.08 -24.01
CA SER A 57 -9.48 -9.04 -24.42
C SER A 57 -9.77 -10.41 -23.84
N THR A 58 -9.03 -11.45 -24.32
CA THR A 58 -9.22 -12.82 -23.85
C THR A 58 -8.71 -13.06 -22.43
N GLY A 59 -7.82 -12.21 -21.95
CA GLY A 59 -7.18 -12.36 -20.63
C GLY A 59 -5.99 -13.33 -20.61
N TYR A 60 -5.60 -13.89 -21.74
CA TYR A 60 -4.47 -14.82 -21.83
C TYR A 60 -3.12 -14.16 -22.12
N GLY A 61 -3.05 -12.83 -22.08
CA GLY A 61 -1.81 -12.08 -22.35
C GLY A 61 -1.50 -11.87 -23.83
N TYR A 62 -2.35 -12.32 -24.73
CA TYR A 62 -2.21 -12.10 -26.16
C TYR A 62 -2.99 -10.85 -26.60
N GLY A 63 -2.27 -9.78 -26.91
CA GLY A 63 -2.89 -8.52 -27.34
C GLY A 63 -3.64 -7.81 -26.21
N ASP A 64 -3.23 -7.96 -24.97
CA ASP A 64 -3.80 -7.31 -23.79
C ASP A 64 -3.24 -5.87 -23.61
N GLU A 65 -3.25 -5.09 -24.69
CA GLU A 65 -2.69 -3.73 -24.73
C GLU A 65 -3.22 -2.84 -23.58
N GLY A 66 -4.51 -2.95 -23.26
CA GLY A 66 -5.11 -2.17 -22.17
C GLY A 66 -4.52 -2.49 -20.80
N ARG A 67 -4.24 -3.76 -20.51
CA ARG A 67 -3.65 -4.20 -19.24
C ARG A 67 -2.19 -3.78 -19.13
N GLU A 68 -1.42 -4.01 -20.17
CA GLU A 68 0.01 -3.63 -20.23
C GLU A 68 0.18 -2.11 -20.11
N THR A 69 -0.71 -1.35 -20.75
CA THR A 69 -0.65 0.12 -20.66
C THR A 69 -1.12 0.61 -19.28
N LEU A 70 -2.09 -0.05 -18.66
CA LEU A 70 -2.50 0.27 -17.29
C LEU A 70 -1.35 0.07 -16.30
N ASP A 71 -0.57 -1.01 -16.42
CA ASP A 71 0.61 -1.25 -15.59
C ASP A 71 1.62 -0.08 -15.74
N LYS A 72 1.90 0.37 -16.96
CA LYS A 72 2.80 1.52 -17.23
C LYS A 72 2.28 2.82 -16.61
N VAL A 73 0.98 3.09 -16.71
CA VAL A 73 0.36 4.27 -16.09
C VAL A 73 0.56 4.23 -14.57
N TRP A 74 0.30 3.09 -13.94
CA TRP A 74 0.49 2.94 -12.50
C TRP A 74 1.95 3.07 -12.10
N ALA A 75 2.86 2.41 -12.81
CA ALA A 75 4.29 2.55 -12.56
C ALA A 75 4.73 4.02 -12.63
N GLN A 76 4.29 4.77 -13.65
CA GLN A 76 4.60 6.19 -13.79
C GLN A 76 4.01 7.04 -12.66
N VAL A 77 2.75 6.81 -12.27
CA VAL A 77 2.09 7.55 -11.19
C VAL A 77 2.80 7.36 -9.86
N PHE A 78 3.27 6.16 -9.57
CA PHE A 78 3.97 5.84 -8.31
C PHE A 78 5.50 5.98 -8.40
N GLY A 79 6.07 6.28 -9.57
CA GLY A 79 7.51 6.35 -9.77
C GLY A 79 8.20 5.00 -9.58
N ALA A 80 7.50 3.91 -9.88
CA ALA A 80 7.99 2.54 -9.78
C ALA A 80 8.57 2.07 -11.13
N GLU A 81 9.42 1.03 -11.09
CA GLU A 81 9.94 0.39 -12.30
C GLU A 81 8.85 -0.33 -13.08
N ASP A 82 7.90 -0.94 -12.38
CA ASP A 82 6.78 -1.69 -12.97
C ASP A 82 5.58 -1.71 -12.02
N ALA A 83 4.44 -2.17 -12.52
CA ALA A 83 3.22 -2.37 -11.77
C ALA A 83 2.46 -3.60 -12.25
N LEU A 84 1.66 -4.19 -11.39
CA LEU A 84 0.74 -5.27 -11.74
C LEU A 84 -0.67 -4.92 -11.28
N VAL A 85 -1.49 -4.46 -12.20
CA VAL A 85 -2.86 -4.01 -11.93
C VAL A 85 -3.85 -4.92 -12.65
N ARG A 86 -4.63 -5.70 -11.91
CA ARG A 86 -5.57 -6.68 -12.49
C ARG A 86 -6.89 -6.67 -11.74
N HIS A 87 -7.99 -6.68 -12.46
CA HIS A 87 -9.33 -6.85 -11.89
C HIS A 87 -9.56 -8.25 -11.29
N ASN A 88 -8.66 -9.20 -11.60
CA ASN A 88 -8.68 -10.55 -11.03
C ASN A 88 -8.26 -10.59 -9.54
N PHE A 89 -7.64 -9.54 -9.03
CA PHE A 89 -7.40 -9.41 -7.59
C PHE A 89 -8.72 -9.15 -6.87
N THR A 90 -9.22 -10.17 -6.19
CA THR A 90 -10.56 -10.14 -5.59
C THR A 90 -10.67 -9.28 -4.34
N CYS A 91 -9.53 -9.09 -3.64
CA CYS A 91 -9.43 -8.28 -2.43
C CYS A 91 -7.95 -8.01 -2.09
N GLY A 92 -7.69 -7.15 -1.10
CA GLY A 92 -6.33 -6.85 -0.62
C GLY A 92 -5.58 -8.10 -0.16
N THR A 93 -6.23 -9.01 0.57
CA THR A 93 -5.62 -10.27 1.00
C THR A 93 -5.15 -11.12 -0.18
N HIS A 94 -5.91 -11.17 -1.28
CA HIS A 94 -5.50 -11.87 -2.49
C HIS A 94 -4.29 -11.21 -3.14
N THR A 95 -4.26 -9.88 -3.20
CA THR A 95 -3.10 -9.12 -3.71
C THR A 95 -1.84 -9.41 -2.89
N LEU A 96 -1.95 -9.40 -1.56
CA LEU A 96 -0.85 -9.74 -0.66
C LEU A 96 -0.38 -11.20 -0.87
N ALA A 97 -1.31 -12.14 -0.98
CA ALA A 97 -0.97 -13.54 -1.23
C ALA A 97 -0.21 -13.72 -2.55
N VAL A 98 -0.67 -13.07 -3.63
CA VAL A 98 0.01 -13.11 -4.93
C VAL A 98 1.42 -12.54 -4.83
N ALA A 99 1.61 -11.40 -4.15
CA ALA A 99 2.93 -10.81 -3.96
C ALA A 99 3.85 -11.70 -3.11
N LEU A 100 3.37 -12.21 -1.97
CA LEU A 100 4.14 -13.08 -1.09
C LEU A 100 4.57 -14.38 -1.80
N PHE A 101 3.64 -15.11 -2.42
CA PHE A 101 3.95 -16.35 -3.13
C PHE A 101 4.63 -16.13 -4.49
N GLY A 102 4.59 -14.91 -5.02
CA GLY A 102 5.41 -14.50 -6.15
C GLY A 102 6.91 -14.53 -5.81
N VAL A 103 7.26 -14.22 -4.58
CA VAL A 103 8.63 -14.08 -4.08
C VAL A 103 9.06 -15.27 -3.22
N LEU A 104 8.28 -15.62 -2.19
CA LEU A 104 8.65 -16.60 -1.18
C LEU A 104 8.42 -18.03 -1.67
N ARG A 105 9.33 -18.93 -1.28
CA ARG A 105 9.29 -20.37 -1.54
C ARG A 105 9.42 -21.17 -0.24
N PRO A 106 9.03 -22.44 -0.21
CA PRO A 106 9.30 -23.32 0.94
C PRO A 106 10.79 -23.30 1.31
N GLY A 107 11.07 -23.03 2.58
CA GLY A 107 12.42 -22.85 3.10
C GLY A 107 12.88 -21.39 3.24
N ASP A 108 12.19 -20.45 2.61
CA ASP A 108 12.46 -19.02 2.79
C ASP A 108 12.04 -18.51 4.18
N LYS A 109 12.67 -17.41 4.60
CA LYS A 109 12.41 -16.76 5.87
C LYS A 109 11.96 -15.31 5.66
N MET A 110 10.88 -14.93 6.34
CA MET A 110 10.34 -13.57 6.32
C MET A 110 10.44 -12.95 7.72
N LEU A 111 10.83 -11.67 7.79
CA LEU A 111 10.74 -10.86 9.00
C LEU A 111 9.52 -9.96 8.90
N THR A 112 8.72 -9.89 9.97
CA THR A 112 7.49 -9.09 10.03
C THR A 112 7.27 -8.54 11.43
N GLY A 113 6.46 -7.48 11.56
CA GLY A 113 5.92 -7.03 12.85
C GLY A 113 4.64 -7.76 13.26
N GLU A 114 4.10 -8.63 12.39
CA GLU A 114 2.79 -9.25 12.56
C GLU A 114 2.82 -10.77 12.55
N ASN A 115 1.77 -11.39 13.11
CA ASN A 115 1.66 -12.85 13.11
C ASN A 115 1.08 -13.35 11.78
N MET A 116 1.93 -13.95 10.96
CA MET A 116 1.59 -14.53 9.66
C MET A 116 1.55 -16.07 9.72
N GLY A 117 0.91 -16.63 10.76
CA GLY A 117 0.93 -18.07 11.08
C GLY A 117 0.60 -18.99 9.92
N SER A 118 -0.28 -18.60 9.01
CA SER A 118 -0.65 -19.39 7.82
C SER A 118 0.52 -19.64 6.84
N LEU A 119 1.57 -18.84 6.86
CA LEU A 119 2.74 -19.04 5.98
C LEU A 119 3.52 -20.30 6.35
N LYS A 120 3.47 -20.75 7.61
CA LYS A 120 4.12 -21.98 8.07
C LYS A 120 3.58 -23.23 7.37
N ASP A 121 2.29 -23.23 7.05
CA ASP A 121 1.65 -24.35 6.35
C ASP A 121 2.18 -24.53 4.92
N TYR A 122 2.80 -23.47 4.38
CA TYR A 122 3.46 -23.46 3.07
C TYR A 122 4.99 -23.59 3.16
N GLY A 123 5.51 -23.94 4.35
CA GLY A 123 6.94 -24.16 4.55
C GLY A 123 7.76 -22.88 4.60
N ILE A 124 7.14 -21.71 4.81
CA ILE A 124 7.80 -20.42 4.94
C ILE A 124 7.99 -20.14 6.43
N ALA A 125 9.23 -19.91 6.85
CA ALA A 125 9.54 -19.48 8.20
C ALA A 125 9.28 -17.99 8.35
N PHE A 126 8.84 -17.54 9.53
CA PHE A 126 8.82 -16.12 9.84
C PHE A 126 9.24 -15.84 11.28
N ASP A 127 9.93 -14.71 11.44
CA ASP A 127 10.23 -14.11 12.74
C ASP A 127 9.41 -12.83 12.90
N CYS A 128 8.93 -12.59 14.10
CA CYS A 128 8.19 -11.38 14.43
C CYS A 128 9.03 -10.51 15.37
N VAL A 129 9.23 -9.24 15.00
CA VAL A 129 9.80 -8.22 15.88
C VAL A 129 8.65 -7.35 16.40
N PRO A 130 8.21 -7.52 17.64
CA PRO A 130 7.12 -6.75 18.20
C PRO A 130 7.52 -5.27 18.37
N LEU A 131 6.52 -4.41 18.43
CA LEU A 131 6.73 -3.01 18.81
C LEU A 131 7.21 -2.92 20.26
N LYS A 132 8.08 -1.96 20.52
CA LYS A 132 8.53 -1.59 21.86
C LYS A 132 7.90 -0.25 22.25
N GLU A 133 7.04 -0.25 23.25
CA GLU A 133 6.33 0.96 23.69
C GLU A 133 5.59 1.66 22.52
N GLU A 134 4.88 0.87 21.71
CA GLU A 134 4.15 1.32 20.51
C GLU A 134 5.04 1.83 19.36
N HIS A 135 6.38 1.73 19.46
CA HIS A 135 7.34 2.16 18.45
C HIS A 135 8.11 0.97 17.86
N LEU A 136 8.66 1.17 16.66
CA LEU A 136 9.53 0.19 16.02
C LEU A 136 10.84 0.03 16.82
N ASP A 137 11.22 -1.21 17.14
CA ASP A 137 12.53 -1.53 17.72
C ASP A 137 13.54 -1.75 16.60
N TYR A 138 14.18 -0.67 16.15
CA TYR A 138 15.16 -0.72 15.06
C TYR A 138 16.40 -1.56 15.40
N GLU A 139 16.80 -1.66 16.66
CA GLU A 139 17.91 -2.49 17.08
C GLU A 139 17.55 -3.97 16.99
N ALA A 140 16.34 -4.35 17.42
CA ALA A 140 15.84 -5.70 17.28
C ALA A 140 15.65 -6.09 15.81
N ILE A 141 15.13 -5.19 14.98
CA ILE A 141 15.02 -5.39 13.52
C ILE A 141 16.40 -5.63 12.92
N ALA A 142 17.39 -4.77 13.22
CA ALA A 142 18.75 -4.90 12.71
C ALA A 142 19.45 -6.21 13.13
N LYS A 143 19.09 -6.76 14.30
CA LYS A 143 19.60 -8.07 14.76
C LYS A 143 18.89 -9.25 14.11
N ALA A 144 17.61 -9.08 13.76
CA ALA A 144 16.80 -10.14 13.18
C ALA A 144 17.04 -10.32 11.66
N VAL A 145 17.52 -9.27 10.98
CA VAL A 145 17.88 -9.35 9.56
C VAL A 145 19.29 -9.90 9.41
N ASP A 146 19.39 -11.05 8.78
CA ASP A 146 20.63 -11.72 8.36
C ASP A 146 20.51 -12.22 6.91
N ASP A 147 21.53 -12.91 6.42
CA ASP A 147 21.59 -13.46 5.04
C ASP A 147 20.54 -14.55 4.76
N THR A 148 19.88 -15.07 5.79
CA THR A 148 18.80 -16.05 5.65
C THR A 148 17.42 -15.40 5.45
N VAL A 149 17.30 -14.10 5.71
CA VAL A 149 16.03 -13.38 5.55
C VAL A 149 15.80 -13.01 4.09
N THR A 150 14.86 -13.68 3.45
CA THR A 150 14.46 -13.42 2.06
C THR A 150 13.64 -12.13 1.93
N MET A 151 12.77 -11.86 2.92
CA MET A 151 11.87 -10.71 2.87
C MET A 151 11.68 -10.05 4.23
N VAL A 152 11.68 -8.72 4.26
CA VAL A 152 11.13 -7.91 5.35
C VAL A 152 9.77 -7.37 4.91
N TYR A 153 8.71 -7.72 5.65
CA TYR A 153 7.34 -7.30 5.40
C TYR A 153 6.92 -6.20 6.39
N ILE A 154 6.44 -5.08 5.87
CA ILE A 154 6.06 -3.90 6.64
C ILE A 154 4.58 -3.61 6.38
N GLN A 155 3.74 -3.72 7.40
CA GLN A 155 2.36 -3.23 7.34
C GLN A 155 2.32 -1.80 7.87
N ARG A 156 2.06 -0.83 7.00
CA ARG A 156 1.99 0.58 7.39
C ARG A 156 0.76 0.92 8.19
N SER A 157 -0.39 0.41 7.78
CA SER A 157 -1.64 0.65 8.49
C SER A 157 -1.64 -0.06 9.85
N ARG A 158 -2.39 0.50 10.80
CA ARG A 158 -2.54 -0.13 12.12
C ARG A 158 -3.40 -1.40 12.11
N GLY A 159 -4.10 -1.68 11.00
CA GLY A 159 -5.06 -2.76 10.95
C GLY A 159 -6.14 -2.61 12.03
N TYR A 160 -6.33 -3.65 12.82
CA TYR A 160 -7.27 -3.67 13.95
C TYR A 160 -6.60 -3.38 15.30
N GLU A 161 -5.32 -3.08 15.33
CA GLU A 161 -4.58 -2.79 16.56
C GLU A 161 -4.69 -1.32 16.97
N LEU A 162 -4.60 -1.06 18.29
CA LEU A 162 -4.57 0.29 18.85
C LEU A 162 -3.12 0.81 18.85
N ARG A 163 -2.55 1.02 17.68
CA ARG A 163 -1.24 1.62 17.48
C ARG A 163 -1.30 2.73 16.44
N ALA A 164 -0.29 3.58 16.39
CA ALA A 164 -0.14 4.53 15.30
C ALA A 164 0.17 3.80 13.98
N SER A 165 -0.28 4.37 12.86
CA SER A 165 0.19 3.95 11.53
C SER A 165 1.65 4.36 11.36
N LEU A 166 2.43 3.55 10.66
CA LEU A 166 3.84 3.87 10.41
C LEU A 166 3.96 5.04 9.43
N SER A 167 4.83 5.97 9.75
CA SER A 167 5.17 7.09 8.87
C SER A 167 6.02 6.61 7.67
N LEU A 168 6.20 7.49 6.69
CA LEU A 168 7.11 7.20 5.57
C LEU A 168 8.55 7.07 6.04
N GLU A 169 8.98 7.93 6.96
CA GLU A 169 10.32 7.95 7.53
C GLU A 169 10.61 6.65 8.29
N GLU A 170 9.67 6.17 9.09
CA GLU A 170 9.80 4.90 9.80
C GLU A 170 9.89 3.72 8.82
N THR A 171 9.03 3.71 7.79
CA THR A 171 9.04 2.69 6.74
C THR A 171 10.38 2.69 5.98
N GLN A 172 10.85 3.87 5.59
CA GLN A 172 12.13 4.04 4.91
C GLN A 172 13.30 3.53 5.78
N LYS A 173 13.31 3.88 7.07
CA LYS A 173 14.37 3.46 7.98
C LYS A 173 14.45 1.94 8.14
N VAL A 174 13.30 1.25 8.20
CA VAL A 174 13.28 -0.22 8.20
C VAL A 174 13.85 -0.79 6.90
N ALA A 175 13.48 -0.19 5.75
CA ALA A 175 14.00 -0.61 4.45
C ALA A 175 15.52 -0.42 4.34
N GLU A 176 16.04 0.70 4.84
CA GLU A 176 17.48 0.99 4.88
C GLU A 176 18.22 -0.05 5.74
N ILE A 177 17.72 -0.34 6.94
CA ILE A 177 18.30 -1.38 7.83
C ILE A 177 18.29 -2.74 7.12
N ALA A 178 17.18 -3.12 6.49
CA ALA A 178 17.08 -4.39 5.79
C ALA A 178 18.11 -4.50 4.67
N LYS A 179 18.25 -3.47 3.85
CA LYS A 179 19.21 -3.43 2.74
C LYS A 179 20.67 -3.31 3.17
N GLU A 180 20.95 -2.63 4.28
CA GLU A 180 22.30 -2.56 4.86
C GLU A 180 22.76 -3.94 5.37
N LYS A 181 21.87 -4.68 6.03
CA LYS A 181 22.16 -6.02 6.58
C LYS A 181 22.19 -7.11 5.53
N ASN A 182 21.24 -7.07 4.61
CA ASN A 182 21.13 -8.04 3.52
C ASN A 182 20.71 -7.30 2.22
N PRO A 183 21.64 -6.94 1.33
CA PRO A 183 21.31 -6.25 0.07
C PRO A 183 20.34 -7.03 -0.83
N ASN A 184 20.29 -8.36 -0.71
CA ASN A 184 19.42 -9.22 -1.47
C ASN A 184 18.01 -9.36 -0.86
N CYS A 185 17.84 -8.93 0.39
CA CYS A 185 16.55 -8.96 1.05
C CYS A 185 15.51 -8.12 0.30
N ILE A 186 14.33 -8.67 0.08
CA ILE A 186 13.22 -7.94 -0.51
C ILE A 186 12.49 -7.20 0.61
N VAL A 187 12.19 -5.92 0.38
CA VAL A 187 11.33 -5.15 1.28
C VAL A 187 9.96 -5.01 0.65
N MET A 188 8.97 -5.59 1.29
CA MET A 188 7.57 -5.50 0.88
C MET A 188 6.81 -4.59 1.83
N VAL A 189 6.11 -3.60 1.28
CA VAL A 189 5.31 -2.66 2.07
C VAL A 189 3.84 -2.83 1.72
N ASP A 190 3.05 -3.23 2.71
CA ASP A 190 1.60 -3.15 2.66
C ASP A 190 1.16 -1.73 3.05
N ASN A 191 0.67 -0.99 2.09
CA ASN A 191 0.26 0.41 2.24
C ASN A 191 -1.28 0.57 2.28
N CYS A 192 -2.00 -0.45 2.70
CA CYS A 192 -3.44 -0.41 2.83
C CYS A 192 -3.91 0.44 4.03
#